data_3781333396e38f86d3e23760cbedef23
#
_entry.id   3781333396e38f86d3e23760cbedef23
#
_cell.length_a   1.000
_cell.length_b   1.000
_cell.length_c   1.000
_cell.angle_alpha   90.00
_cell.angle_beta   90.00
_cell.angle_gamma   90.00
#
_symmetry.space_group_name_H-M   'P 1'
#
loop_
_entity.id
_entity.type
_entity.pdbx_description
1 polymer ?
#
loop_
_entity_poly.entity_id
_entity_poly.type
_entity_poly.pdbx_seq_one_letter_code
_entity_poly.pdbx_strand_id
1 'polypeptide(L)'
;MTVEILVIAAIRIAGSLPVLRWPLAGGVLAILVDLSDLLLRDTLDLGGVGEYQALDKWLDQVYLGAFLIVALRWNGRARSIAIVLFAYRLVGFVIFELTGERAVLLIFPNVFELWFLVVAALGPTRIGAWSVGRLLLALVSLTAIKEIQEWALHGARLFDSISSIEFLELVRQRLTGG
;
A
#
# COMPACT_ATOMS: atom_id res chain seq x y z
N MET A 1 5.44 2.37 -24.25
CA MET A 1 5.88 2.04 -22.87
C MET A 1 7.39 2.30 -22.81
N THR A 2 7.83 3.09 -21.87
CA THR A 2 9.26 3.36 -21.66
C THR A 2 9.90 2.18 -20.94
N VAL A 3 11.23 2.05 -21.05
CA VAL A 3 12.00 1.01 -20.33
C VAL A 3 11.81 1.17 -18.81
N GLU A 4 11.72 2.41 -18.34
CA GLU A 4 11.46 2.74 -16.93
C GLU A 4 10.15 2.12 -16.41
N ILE A 5 9.05 2.28 -17.15
CA ILE A 5 7.74 1.68 -16.81
C ILE A 5 7.86 0.16 -16.67
N LEU A 6 8.56 -0.49 -17.60
CA LEU A 6 8.74 -1.95 -17.58
C LEU A 6 9.56 -2.41 -16.37
N VAL A 7 10.63 -1.67 -16.04
CA VAL A 7 11.49 -1.97 -14.88
C VAL A 7 10.72 -1.81 -13.59
N ILE A 8 10.03 -0.68 -13.40
CA ILE A 8 9.21 -0.42 -12.20
C ILE A 8 8.13 -1.50 -12.05
N ALA A 9 7.38 -1.78 -13.12
CA ALA A 9 6.34 -2.80 -13.11
C ALA A 9 6.90 -4.20 -12.77
N ALA A 10 8.04 -4.58 -13.35
CA ALA A 10 8.69 -5.86 -13.08
C ALA A 10 9.12 -5.99 -11.61
N ILE A 11 9.72 -4.93 -11.04
CA ILE A 11 10.15 -4.89 -9.64
C ILE A 11 8.94 -5.02 -8.70
N ARG A 12 7.85 -4.28 -8.95
CA ARG A 12 6.64 -4.31 -8.12
C ARG A 12 5.93 -5.67 -8.20
N ILE A 13 5.81 -6.25 -9.40
CA ILE A 13 5.24 -7.60 -9.57
C ILE A 13 6.11 -8.63 -8.84
N ALA A 14 7.43 -8.62 -9.06
CA ALA A 14 8.34 -9.55 -8.40
C ALA A 14 8.32 -9.41 -6.87
N GLY A 15 8.28 -8.16 -6.36
CA GLY A 15 8.17 -7.86 -4.93
C GLY A 15 6.86 -8.31 -4.29
N SER A 16 5.79 -8.46 -5.08
CA SER A 16 4.49 -8.93 -4.61
C SER A 16 4.39 -10.45 -4.45
N LEU A 17 5.16 -11.23 -5.22
CA LEU A 17 5.06 -12.69 -5.24
C LEU A 17 5.42 -13.37 -3.91
N PRO A 18 6.41 -12.93 -3.12
CA PRO A 18 6.76 -13.54 -1.86
C PRO A 18 5.61 -13.62 -0.86
N VAL A 19 4.60 -12.74 -0.94
CA VAL A 19 3.43 -12.75 -0.05
C VAL A 19 2.65 -14.07 -0.13
N LEU A 20 2.63 -14.71 -1.31
CA LEU A 20 1.92 -15.96 -1.54
C LEU A 20 2.47 -17.12 -0.68
N ARG A 21 3.75 -17.06 -0.31
CA ARG A 21 4.45 -18.08 0.48
C ARG A 21 4.71 -17.65 1.92
N TRP A 22 5.05 -16.37 2.13
CA TRP A 22 5.34 -15.78 3.44
C TRP A 22 4.48 -14.53 3.64
N PRO A 23 3.22 -14.68 4.12
CA PRO A 23 2.24 -13.59 4.13
C PRO A 23 2.74 -12.31 4.81
N LEU A 24 3.33 -12.41 6.01
CA LEU A 24 3.80 -11.22 6.72
C LEU A 24 5.06 -10.62 6.07
N ALA A 25 6.11 -11.42 5.91
CA ALA A 25 7.38 -10.92 5.37
C ALA A 25 7.22 -10.46 3.91
N GLY A 26 6.50 -11.23 3.09
CA GLY A 26 6.20 -10.86 1.71
C GLY A 26 5.28 -9.65 1.61
N GLY A 27 4.33 -9.50 2.55
CA GLY A 27 3.46 -8.33 2.62
C GLY A 27 4.24 -7.06 2.95
N VAL A 28 5.12 -7.12 3.95
CA VAL A 28 6.03 -5.99 4.27
C VAL A 28 6.93 -5.67 3.10
N LEU A 29 7.52 -6.69 2.46
CA LEU A 29 8.37 -6.49 1.28
C LEU A 29 7.60 -5.82 0.13
N ALA A 30 6.38 -6.27 -0.17
CA ALA A 30 5.57 -5.69 -1.24
C ALA A 30 5.29 -4.19 -0.99
N ILE A 31 4.96 -3.81 0.25
CA ILE A 31 4.74 -2.42 0.64
C ILE A 31 6.03 -1.59 0.55
N LEU A 32 7.17 -2.15 0.98
CA LEU A 32 8.47 -1.46 0.86
C LEU A 32 8.87 -1.24 -0.60
N VAL A 33 8.62 -2.22 -1.45
CA VAL A 33 8.85 -2.11 -2.89
C VAL A 33 7.93 -1.06 -3.50
N ASP A 34 6.66 -1.01 -3.10
CA ASP A 34 5.71 0.02 -3.50
C ASP A 34 6.21 1.42 -3.12
N LEU A 35 6.57 1.62 -1.86
CA LEU A 35 7.13 2.89 -1.39
C LEU A 35 8.46 3.27 -2.05
N SER A 36 9.23 2.30 -2.56
CA SER A 36 10.50 2.55 -3.23
C SER A 36 10.36 3.14 -4.64
N ASP A 37 9.16 3.13 -5.21
CA ASP A 37 8.91 3.68 -6.55
C ASP A 37 9.29 5.15 -6.68
N LEU A 38 9.08 5.94 -5.62
CA LEU A 38 9.49 7.34 -5.58
C LEU A 38 11.02 7.47 -5.73
N LEU A 39 11.77 6.60 -5.05
CA LEU A 39 13.24 6.55 -5.15
C LEU A 39 13.69 6.05 -6.52
N LEU A 40 13.03 5.01 -7.05
CA LEU A 40 13.36 4.45 -8.36
C LEU A 40 13.13 5.47 -9.47
N ARG A 41 12.05 6.23 -9.40
CA ARG A 41 11.72 7.28 -10.35
C ARG A 41 12.75 8.41 -10.33
N ASP A 42 13.21 8.84 -9.14
CA ASP A 42 14.20 9.91 -9.00
C ASP A 42 15.61 9.48 -9.44
N THR A 43 15.89 8.16 -9.45
CA THR A 43 17.21 7.61 -9.77
C THR A 43 17.33 7.02 -11.17
N LEU A 44 16.21 6.56 -11.76
CA LEU A 44 16.19 5.91 -13.08
C LEU A 44 15.67 6.90 -14.14
N ASP A 45 16.54 7.71 -14.70
CA ASP A 45 16.20 8.61 -15.82
C ASP A 45 16.22 7.81 -17.16
N LEU A 46 15.22 6.92 -17.33
CA LEU A 46 15.11 6.00 -18.47
C LEU A 46 14.03 6.42 -19.49
N GLY A 47 13.72 7.71 -19.58
CA GLY A 47 12.77 8.25 -20.57
C GLY A 47 11.45 8.79 -19.99
N GLY A 48 11.35 8.85 -18.68
CA GLY A 48 10.21 9.42 -17.95
C GLY A 48 8.92 8.61 -18.03
N VAL A 49 8.01 8.88 -17.08
CA VAL A 49 6.67 8.28 -17.02
C VAL A 49 5.64 9.39 -17.12
N GLY A 50 5.03 9.57 -18.30
CA GLY A 50 4.10 10.68 -18.58
C GLY A 50 2.83 10.66 -17.72
N GLU A 51 2.27 9.48 -17.44
CA GLU A 51 1.07 9.29 -16.61
C GLU A 51 1.37 8.37 -15.43
N TYR A 52 2.37 8.73 -14.63
CA TYR A 52 2.85 7.90 -13.51
C TYR A 52 1.73 7.55 -12.52
N GLN A 53 0.82 8.48 -12.23
CA GLN A 53 -0.23 8.26 -11.23
C GLN A 53 -1.22 7.15 -11.61
N ALA A 54 -1.60 7.07 -12.89
CA ALA A 54 -2.44 5.99 -13.37
C ALA A 54 -1.70 4.64 -13.26
N LEU A 55 -0.45 4.60 -13.74
CA LEU A 55 0.39 3.40 -13.65
C LEU A 55 0.56 2.92 -12.20
N ASP A 56 0.88 3.83 -11.28
CA ASP A 56 1.04 3.56 -9.86
C ASP A 56 -0.20 2.88 -9.28
N LYS A 57 -1.39 3.44 -9.52
CA LYS A 57 -2.65 2.87 -9.02
C LYS A 57 -2.99 1.50 -9.62
N TRP A 58 -2.63 1.24 -10.87
CA TRP A 58 -2.76 -0.08 -11.48
C TRP A 58 -1.80 -1.09 -10.86
N LEU A 59 -0.56 -0.69 -10.59
CA LEU A 59 0.43 -1.55 -9.94
C LEU A 59 0.06 -1.85 -8.48
N ASP A 60 -0.59 -0.91 -7.77
CA ASP A 60 -1.19 -1.16 -6.45
C ASP A 60 -2.14 -2.37 -6.49
N GLN A 61 -2.96 -2.49 -7.55
CA GLN A 61 -3.90 -3.60 -7.66
C GLN A 61 -3.19 -4.97 -7.75
N VAL A 62 -1.96 -5.02 -8.22
CA VAL A 62 -1.19 -6.28 -8.33
C VAL A 62 -0.86 -6.82 -6.94
N TYR A 63 -0.25 -6.02 -6.06
CA TYR A 63 0.08 -6.50 -4.72
C TYR A 63 -1.17 -6.69 -3.85
N LEU A 64 -2.18 -5.82 -3.98
CA LEU A 64 -3.47 -5.99 -3.30
C LEU A 64 -4.17 -7.27 -3.75
N GLY A 65 -4.10 -7.61 -5.05
CA GLY A 65 -4.60 -8.88 -5.58
C GLY A 65 -3.87 -10.08 -4.98
N ALA A 66 -2.54 -10.01 -4.86
CA ALA A 66 -1.75 -11.05 -4.20
C ALA A 66 -2.13 -11.20 -2.71
N PHE A 67 -2.35 -10.08 -2.00
CA PHE A 67 -2.84 -10.09 -0.62
C PHE A 67 -4.23 -10.73 -0.53
N LEU A 68 -5.13 -10.41 -1.46
CA LEU A 68 -6.46 -11.00 -1.50
C LEU A 68 -6.39 -12.52 -1.71
N ILE A 69 -5.56 -13.02 -2.63
CA ILE A 69 -5.37 -14.45 -2.85
C ILE A 69 -4.99 -15.16 -1.54
N VAL A 70 -4.12 -14.57 -0.74
CA VAL A 70 -3.75 -15.11 0.58
C VAL A 70 -4.91 -14.99 1.56
N ALA A 71 -5.58 -13.83 1.61
CA ALA A 71 -6.70 -13.60 2.53
C ALA A 71 -7.90 -14.54 2.25
N LEU A 72 -8.11 -14.95 1.01
CA LEU A 72 -9.13 -15.94 0.64
C LEU A 72 -8.87 -17.33 1.24
N ARG A 73 -7.64 -17.65 1.64
CA ARG A 73 -7.28 -18.89 2.34
C ARG A 73 -7.58 -18.82 3.84
N TRP A 74 -7.87 -17.64 4.39
CA TRP A 74 -8.26 -17.47 5.78
C TRP A 74 -9.70 -17.93 6.02
N ASN A 75 -10.09 -18.01 7.30
CA ASN A 75 -11.43 -18.43 7.70
C ASN A 75 -12.14 -17.36 8.55
N GLY A 76 -13.47 -17.42 8.60
CA GLY A 76 -14.29 -16.63 9.49
C GLY A 76 -14.15 -15.11 9.28
N ARG A 77 -14.20 -14.36 10.37
CA ARG A 77 -14.22 -12.88 10.36
C ARG A 77 -13.00 -12.26 9.70
N ALA A 78 -11.82 -12.86 9.87
CA ALA A 78 -10.59 -12.35 9.26
C ALA A 78 -10.72 -12.27 7.74
N ARG A 79 -11.23 -13.34 7.09
CA ARG A 79 -11.49 -13.40 5.65
C ARG A 79 -12.59 -12.42 5.24
N SER A 80 -13.73 -12.43 5.94
CA SER A 80 -14.88 -11.59 5.55
C SER A 80 -14.52 -10.11 5.59
N ILE A 81 -13.83 -9.66 6.63
CA ILE A 81 -13.36 -8.26 6.75
C ILE A 81 -12.37 -7.94 5.64
N ALA A 82 -11.42 -8.83 5.33
CA ALA A 82 -10.46 -8.63 4.26
C ALA A 82 -11.15 -8.43 2.90
N ILE A 83 -12.15 -9.26 2.57
CA ILE A 83 -12.92 -9.14 1.32
C ILE A 83 -13.67 -7.81 1.27
N VAL A 84 -14.33 -7.39 2.36
CA VAL A 84 -15.07 -6.12 2.41
C VAL A 84 -14.13 -4.93 2.24
N LEU A 85 -12.99 -4.93 2.93
CA LEU A 85 -12.00 -3.84 2.82
C LEU A 85 -11.34 -3.77 1.44
N PHE A 86 -11.07 -4.92 0.82
CA PHE A 86 -10.58 -4.98 -0.55
C PHE A 86 -11.62 -4.44 -1.54
N ALA A 87 -12.89 -4.89 -1.42
CA ALA A 87 -13.97 -4.40 -2.27
C ALA A 87 -14.20 -2.89 -2.11
N TYR A 88 -14.13 -2.37 -0.88
CA TYR A 88 -14.21 -0.95 -0.59
C TYR A 88 -13.09 -0.17 -1.31
N ARG A 89 -11.84 -0.64 -1.21
CA ARG A 89 -10.70 -0.02 -1.92
C ARG A 89 -10.86 -0.11 -3.43
N LEU A 90 -11.34 -1.25 -3.95
CA LEU A 90 -11.57 -1.44 -5.38
C LEU A 90 -12.63 -0.46 -5.93
N VAL A 91 -13.71 -0.20 -5.18
CA VAL A 91 -14.71 0.82 -5.53
C VAL A 91 -14.07 2.19 -5.63
N GLY A 92 -13.24 2.57 -4.65
CA GLY A 92 -12.50 3.83 -4.69
C GLY A 92 -11.56 3.93 -5.90
N PHE A 93 -10.86 2.85 -6.23
CA PHE A 93 -10.02 2.78 -7.42
C PHE A 93 -10.82 2.99 -8.72
N VAL A 94 -11.96 2.30 -8.87
CA VAL A 94 -12.82 2.45 -10.07
C VAL A 94 -13.35 3.88 -10.18
N ILE A 95 -13.81 4.50 -9.08
CA ILE A 95 -14.29 5.88 -9.11
C ILE A 95 -13.14 6.83 -9.47
N PHE A 96 -11.94 6.62 -8.93
CA PHE A 96 -10.76 7.40 -9.28
C PHE A 96 -10.42 7.31 -10.77
N GLU A 97 -10.43 6.10 -11.36
CA GLU A 97 -10.19 5.89 -12.80
C GLU A 97 -11.23 6.61 -13.68
N LEU A 98 -12.49 6.67 -13.22
CA LEU A 98 -13.57 7.32 -13.97
C LEU A 98 -13.57 8.85 -13.85
N THR A 99 -13.11 9.39 -12.71
CA THR A 99 -13.22 10.83 -12.39
C THR A 99 -11.91 11.58 -12.45
N GLY A 100 -10.78 10.89 -12.23
CA GLY A 100 -9.46 11.51 -12.03
C GLY A 100 -9.31 12.26 -10.71
N GLU A 101 -10.34 12.22 -9.82
CA GLU A 101 -10.40 13.02 -8.60
C GLU A 101 -9.63 12.35 -7.46
N ARG A 102 -8.50 12.94 -7.05
CA ARG A 102 -7.65 12.42 -5.96
C ARG A 102 -8.35 12.36 -4.60
N ALA A 103 -9.32 13.25 -4.35
CA ALA A 103 -10.10 13.24 -3.13
C ALA A 103 -10.83 11.91 -2.88
N VAL A 104 -11.15 11.16 -3.95
CA VAL A 104 -11.74 9.82 -3.88
C VAL A 104 -10.85 8.87 -3.09
N LEU A 105 -9.53 8.96 -3.25
CA LEU A 105 -8.57 8.07 -2.56
C LEU A 105 -8.53 8.33 -1.05
N LEU A 106 -8.81 9.56 -0.60
CA LEU A 106 -8.97 9.89 0.82
C LEU A 106 -10.29 9.35 1.39
N ILE A 107 -11.37 9.33 0.59
CA ILE A 107 -12.65 8.76 1.03
C ILE A 107 -12.57 7.22 1.09
N PHE A 108 -11.76 6.60 0.22
CA PHE A 108 -11.57 5.15 0.14
C PHE A 108 -10.14 4.73 0.49
N PRO A 109 -9.68 4.94 1.75
CA PRO A 109 -8.32 4.61 2.16
C PRO A 109 -8.03 3.13 2.03
N ASN A 110 -6.76 2.77 1.77
CA ASN A 110 -6.34 1.38 1.64
C ASN A 110 -6.15 0.70 3.01
N VAL A 111 -7.24 0.60 3.79
CA VAL A 111 -7.22 -0.08 5.10
C VAL A 111 -6.98 -1.58 4.96
N PHE A 112 -7.31 -2.17 3.79
CA PHE A 112 -7.09 -3.58 3.50
C PHE A 112 -5.63 -4.01 3.69
N GLU A 113 -4.69 -3.18 3.27
CA GLU A 113 -3.25 -3.39 3.40
C GLU A 113 -2.83 -3.59 4.88
N LEU A 114 -3.22 -2.66 5.74
CA LEU A 114 -2.90 -2.73 7.17
C LEU A 114 -3.63 -3.90 7.86
N TRP A 115 -4.89 -4.14 7.50
CA TRP A 115 -5.63 -5.30 7.98
C TRP A 115 -4.94 -6.60 7.60
N PHE A 116 -4.48 -6.72 6.36
CA PHE A 116 -3.74 -7.89 5.89
C PHE A 116 -2.51 -8.17 6.76
N LEU A 117 -1.69 -7.13 7.02
CA LEU A 117 -0.49 -7.27 7.86
C LEU A 117 -0.83 -7.71 9.29
N VAL A 118 -1.88 -7.12 9.89
CA VAL A 118 -2.32 -7.50 11.25
C VAL A 118 -2.76 -8.96 11.29
N VAL A 119 -3.54 -9.42 10.31
CA VAL A 119 -3.98 -10.82 10.26
C VAL A 119 -2.81 -11.76 9.96
N ALA A 120 -1.89 -11.38 9.06
CA ALA A 120 -0.71 -12.16 8.75
C ALA A 120 0.24 -12.31 9.96
N ALA A 121 0.34 -11.27 10.79
CA ALA A 121 1.17 -11.27 12.01
C ALA A 121 0.55 -12.08 13.16
N LEU A 122 -0.75 -11.93 13.40
CA LEU A 122 -1.42 -12.51 14.57
C LEU A 122 -2.03 -13.89 14.30
N GLY A 123 -2.28 -14.19 13.04
CA GLY A 123 -2.97 -15.39 12.58
C GLY A 123 -4.50 -15.22 12.50
N PRO A 124 -5.13 -15.77 11.44
CA PRO A 124 -6.56 -15.59 11.17
C PRO A 124 -7.46 -16.23 12.26
N THR A 125 -7.04 -17.33 12.87
CA THR A 125 -7.77 -17.99 13.96
C THR A 125 -7.85 -17.09 15.20
N ARG A 126 -6.75 -16.44 15.57
CA ARG A 126 -6.69 -15.52 16.71
C ARG A 126 -7.58 -14.30 16.50
N ILE A 127 -7.57 -13.73 15.30
CA ILE A 127 -8.46 -12.62 14.92
C ILE A 127 -9.92 -13.06 14.94
N GLY A 128 -10.23 -14.28 14.49
CA GLY A 128 -11.57 -14.85 14.54
C GLY A 128 -12.17 -14.95 15.95
N ALA A 129 -11.33 -15.11 16.97
CA ALA A 129 -11.72 -15.15 18.37
C ALA A 129 -11.93 -13.77 19.02
N TRP A 130 -11.62 -12.66 18.35
CA TRP A 130 -11.80 -11.32 18.89
C TRP A 130 -13.28 -10.97 19.08
N SER A 131 -13.58 -10.24 20.16
CA SER A 131 -14.90 -9.64 20.35
C SER A 131 -15.20 -8.59 19.27
N VAL A 132 -16.47 -8.32 19.01
CA VAL A 132 -16.89 -7.28 18.07
C VAL A 132 -16.28 -5.93 18.42
N GLY A 133 -16.26 -5.56 19.71
CA GLY A 133 -15.67 -4.30 20.16
C GLY A 133 -14.16 -4.20 19.85
N ARG A 134 -13.40 -5.30 20.01
CA ARG A 134 -11.97 -5.34 19.63
C ARG A 134 -11.77 -5.21 18.14
N LEU A 135 -12.62 -5.86 17.32
CA LEU A 135 -12.57 -5.75 15.86
C LEU A 135 -12.85 -4.32 15.41
N LEU A 136 -13.89 -3.69 15.96
CA LEU A 136 -14.24 -2.30 15.65
C LEU A 136 -13.11 -1.34 16.05
N LEU A 137 -12.56 -1.49 17.25
CA LEU A 137 -11.44 -0.67 17.70
C LEU A 137 -10.23 -0.82 16.76
N ALA A 138 -9.88 -2.06 16.38
CA ALA A 138 -8.80 -2.30 15.44
C ALA A 138 -9.07 -1.63 14.07
N LEU A 139 -10.26 -1.80 13.51
CA LEU A 139 -10.61 -1.20 12.22
C LEU A 139 -10.56 0.32 12.27
N VAL A 140 -11.12 0.94 13.31
CA VAL A 140 -11.07 2.41 13.49
C VAL A 140 -9.62 2.88 13.61
N SER A 141 -8.79 2.17 14.40
CA SER A 141 -7.36 2.53 14.56
C SER A 141 -6.60 2.40 13.24
N LEU A 142 -6.81 1.31 12.48
CA LEU A 142 -6.15 1.11 11.19
C LEU A 142 -6.60 2.14 10.15
N THR A 143 -7.89 2.50 10.15
CA THR A 143 -8.41 3.58 9.31
C THR A 143 -7.76 4.91 9.66
N ALA A 144 -7.71 5.27 10.95
CA ALA A 144 -7.08 6.51 11.39
C ALA A 144 -5.58 6.57 11.01
N ILE A 145 -4.83 5.47 11.18
CA ILE A 145 -3.42 5.39 10.78
C ILE A 145 -3.30 5.59 9.27
N LYS A 146 -4.15 4.93 8.48
CA LYS A 146 -4.10 5.04 7.02
C LYS A 146 -4.47 6.44 6.54
N GLU A 147 -5.50 7.06 7.13
CA GLU A 147 -5.89 8.44 6.83
C GLU A 147 -4.75 9.44 7.12
N ILE A 148 -4.07 9.28 8.26
CA ILE A 148 -2.91 10.11 8.60
C ILE A 148 -1.80 9.92 7.55
N GLN A 149 -1.54 8.68 7.12
CA GLN A 149 -0.56 8.37 6.09
C GLN A 149 -0.96 8.99 4.75
N GLU A 150 -2.18 8.79 4.28
CA GLU A 150 -2.68 9.35 3.01
C GLU A 150 -2.69 10.87 3.03
N TRP A 151 -3.09 11.48 4.15
CA TRP A 151 -3.04 12.93 4.31
C TRP A 151 -1.60 13.46 4.27
N ALA A 152 -0.66 12.79 4.93
CA ALA A 152 0.75 13.19 4.92
C ALA A 152 1.35 13.09 3.52
N LEU A 153 1.02 12.04 2.76
CA LEU A 153 1.55 11.80 1.42
C LEU A 153 0.91 12.71 0.36
N HIS A 154 -0.41 12.86 0.40
CA HIS A 154 -1.19 13.49 -0.67
C HIS A 154 -1.77 14.86 -0.30
N GLY A 155 -2.11 15.08 0.98
CA GLY A 155 -2.71 16.32 1.46
C GLY A 155 -1.66 17.38 1.79
N ALA A 156 -0.68 17.04 2.61
CA ALA A 156 0.36 17.98 3.05
C ALA A 156 1.49 18.17 2.02
N ARG A 157 1.50 17.40 0.93
CA ARG A 157 2.53 17.42 -0.13
C ARG A 157 3.96 17.41 0.43
N LEU A 158 4.16 16.71 1.57
CA LEU A 158 5.43 16.72 2.29
C LEU A 158 6.60 16.21 1.44
N PHE A 159 6.30 15.41 0.42
CA PHE A 159 7.29 14.84 -0.51
C PHE A 159 7.32 15.53 -1.88
N ASP A 160 6.40 16.45 -2.20
CA ASP A 160 6.46 17.22 -3.46
C ASP A 160 7.56 18.31 -3.41
N SER A 161 8.02 18.70 -2.20
CA SER A 161 8.98 19.79 -1.98
C SER A 161 10.39 19.32 -1.60
N ILE A 162 10.57 18.05 -1.28
CA ILE A 162 11.87 17.48 -0.88
C ILE A 162 12.13 16.28 -1.79
N SER A 163 13.24 16.29 -2.54
CA SER A 163 13.61 15.10 -3.32
C SER A 163 13.88 13.94 -2.37
N SER A 164 13.58 12.72 -2.81
CA SER A 164 13.81 11.51 -2.01
C SER A 164 15.25 11.39 -1.54
N ILE A 165 16.20 11.97 -2.30
CA ILE A 165 17.65 12.03 -1.99
C ILE A 165 17.88 12.99 -0.83
N GLU A 166 17.30 14.19 -0.84
CA GLU A 166 17.42 15.17 0.25
C GLU A 166 16.82 14.64 1.55
N PHE A 167 15.70 13.93 1.48
CA PHE A 167 15.10 13.28 2.65
C PHE A 167 16.05 12.22 3.25
N LEU A 168 16.65 11.36 2.43
CA LEU A 168 17.63 10.38 2.89
C LEU A 168 18.89 11.04 3.50
N GLU A 169 19.36 12.14 2.94
CA GLU A 169 20.47 12.91 3.51
C GLU A 169 20.10 13.53 4.86
N LEU A 170 18.91 14.09 5.00
CA LEU A 170 18.39 14.62 6.26
C LEU A 170 18.28 13.53 7.35
N VAL A 171 17.74 12.37 6.99
CA VAL A 171 17.67 11.22 7.91
C VAL A 171 19.06 10.74 8.28
N ARG A 172 19.96 10.63 7.32
CA ARG A 172 21.36 10.25 7.56
C ARG A 172 22.05 11.24 8.49
N GLN A 173 21.94 12.55 8.27
CA GLN A 173 22.51 13.59 9.13
C GLN A 173 21.95 13.50 10.56
N ARG A 174 20.64 13.25 10.71
CA ARG A 174 20.01 13.08 12.03
C ARG A 174 20.48 11.82 12.77
N LEU A 175 20.73 10.73 12.05
CA LEU A 175 21.15 9.46 12.63
C LEU A 175 22.66 9.40 12.90
N THR A 176 23.47 10.11 12.12
CA THR A 176 24.93 10.12 12.28
C THR A 176 25.43 11.26 13.19
N GLY A 177 24.51 12.09 13.73
CA GLY A 177 24.80 13.09 14.75
C GLY A 177 25.74 14.18 14.27
N GLY A 178 25.46 14.83 13.11
CA GLY A 178 26.09 16.04 12.58
C GLY A 178 27.53 16.19 12.90
#